data_a32e55e98b30c1a2c4543bb4d64e6a18
#
_entry.id   a32e55e98b30c1a2c4543bb4d64e6a18
#
_cell.length_a   1.000
_cell.length_b   1.000
_cell.length_c   1.000
_cell.angle_alpha   90.00
_cell.angle_beta   90.00
_cell.angle_gamma   90.00
#
_symmetry.space_group_name_H-M   'P 1'
#
loop_
_entity.id
_entity.type
_entity.pdbx_description
1 polymer ?
#
loop_
_entity_poly.entity_id
_entity_poly.type
_entity_poly.pdbx_seq_one_letter_code
_entity_poly.pdbx_strand_id
1 'polypeptide(L)'
;DPSQYEWVNLPESMGNDYVVYVDDVNDPSSINGFRTGMNWFNADGTPVEDPEPIAGSAGIAPWLLNPGQETPDEIAFEDYKAQINFMPRVAFSFPISEEASFFAHYDILTKRPTSGYRFDPFEYQFINSRSAIISNANLKPETTVDYELGFQQVLGRTSSLKISAFYREQRNNVQLINVFQAHPATYRTYGNRDFGTIKGLTIAYDLRRTGNLRMTANYTLQFAEGTGSDATSAAGLINAGLPNLR
;
A
#
# COMPACT_ATOMS: atom_id res chain seq x y z
N ASP A 1 -1.69 19.64 -23.85
CA ASP A 1 -0.54 20.22 -23.16
C ASP A 1 -0.93 21.60 -22.63
N PRO A 2 -1.14 21.78 -21.30
CA PRO A 2 -1.53 23.07 -20.72
C PRO A 2 -0.55 24.20 -21.00
N SER A 3 0.74 23.88 -21.28
CA SER A 3 1.75 24.87 -21.65
C SER A 3 1.46 25.61 -22.96
N GLN A 4 0.51 25.13 -23.76
CA GLN A 4 0.08 25.81 -25.01
C GLN A 4 -0.84 27.00 -24.78
N TYR A 5 -1.29 27.21 -23.53
CA TYR A 5 -2.18 28.31 -23.18
C TYR A 5 -1.43 29.37 -22.37
N GLU A 6 -1.40 30.60 -22.88
CA GLU A 6 -0.65 31.71 -22.25
C GLU A 6 -1.11 32.06 -20.83
N TRP A 7 -2.34 31.69 -20.47
CA TRP A 7 -2.88 31.92 -19.11
C TRP A 7 -2.54 30.80 -18.11
N VAL A 8 -1.91 29.72 -18.56
CA VAL A 8 -1.49 28.61 -17.68
C VAL A 8 -0.09 28.90 -17.12
N ASN A 9 -0.05 29.45 -15.92
CA ASN A 9 1.21 29.65 -15.20
C ASN A 9 1.42 28.48 -14.24
N LEU A 10 2.24 27.51 -14.66
CA LEU A 10 2.49 26.30 -13.90
C LEU A 10 3.62 26.50 -12.90
N PRO A 11 3.41 26.17 -11.60
CA PRO A 11 4.51 26.15 -10.65
C PRO A 11 5.56 25.12 -11.07
N GLU A 12 6.84 25.49 -11.07
CA GLU A 12 7.96 24.59 -11.41
C GLU A 12 8.02 23.32 -10.54
N SER A 13 7.44 23.39 -9.34
CA SER A 13 7.40 22.26 -8.40
C SER A 13 6.46 21.11 -8.78
N MET A 14 5.57 21.30 -9.75
CA MET A 14 4.55 20.29 -10.11
C MET A 14 5.03 19.22 -11.08
N GLY A 15 6.16 19.42 -11.77
CA GLY A 15 6.61 18.49 -12.80
C GLY A 15 5.64 18.42 -14.00
N ASN A 16 5.65 17.28 -14.70
CA ASN A 16 4.84 17.08 -15.91
C ASN A 16 3.55 16.25 -15.68
N ASP A 17 3.41 15.62 -14.51
CA ASP A 17 2.32 14.69 -14.19
C ASP A 17 1.25 15.38 -13.31
N TYR A 18 0.50 16.29 -13.90
CA TYR A 18 -0.55 17.02 -13.19
C TYR A 18 -1.81 17.12 -14.03
N VAL A 19 -2.94 17.29 -13.34
CA VAL A 19 -4.25 17.60 -13.93
C VAL A 19 -4.60 19.03 -13.56
N VAL A 20 -4.99 19.83 -14.54
CA VAL A 20 -5.43 21.21 -14.36
C VAL A 20 -6.95 21.23 -14.21
N TYR A 21 -7.46 21.89 -13.18
CA TYR A 21 -8.88 22.13 -12.98
C TYR A 21 -9.20 23.58 -13.34
N VAL A 22 -10.25 23.79 -14.14
CA VAL A 22 -10.66 25.08 -14.67
C VAL A 22 -12.01 25.51 -14.10
N ASP A 23 -12.30 26.79 -14.10
CA ASP A 23 -13.52 27.38 -13.59
C ASP A 23 -14.78 27.00 -14.41
N ASP A 24 -14.66 26.88 -15.72
CA ASP A 24 -15.69 26.37 -16.60
C ASP A 24 -15.06 25.48 -17.68
N VAL A 25 -15.50 24.26 -17.78
CA VAL A 25 -14.95 23.28 -18.73
C VAL A 25 -15.30 23.63 -20.18
N ASN A 26 -16.38 24.37 -20.41
CA ASN A 26 -16.85 24.78 -21.76
C ASN A 26 -16.22 26.07 -22.25
N ASP A 27 -15.94 27.01 -21.35
CA ASP A 27 -15.34 28.31 -21.64
C ASP A 27 -14.40 28.72 -20.51
N PRO A 28 -13.25 28.05 -20.38
CA PRO A 28 -12.34 28.28 -19.26
C PRO A 28 -11.71 29.68 -19.35
N SER A 29 -11.83 30.44 -18.28
CA SER A 29 -11.22 31.76 -18.11
C SER A 29 -10.12 31.80 -17.07
N SER A 30 -10.10 30.84 -16.11
CA SER A 30 -9.09 30.77 -15.10
C SER A 30 -8.84 29.32 -14.63
N ILE A 31 -7.66 29.11 -14.02
CA ILE A 31 -7.33 27.84 -13.35
C ILE A 31 -7.82 27.90 -11.91
N ASN A 32 -8.57 26.87 -11.50
CA ASN A 32 -8.98 26.69 -10.11
C ASN A 32 -7.89 26.08 -9.25
N GLY A 33 -7.11 25.16 -9.82
CA GLY A 33 -6.05 24.47 -9.13
C GLY A 33 -5.53 23.27 -9.90
N PHE A 34 -4.69 22.50 -9.21
CA PHE A 34 -4.00 21.37 -9.81
C PHE A 34 -4.12 20.13 -8.95
N ARG A 35 -3.95 18.98 -9.58
CA ARG A 35 -3.86 17.69 -8.91
C ARG A 35 -2.68 16.88 -9.45
N THR A 36 -1.86 16.33 -8.54
CA THR A 36 -0.81 15.37 -8.88
C THR A 36 -1.03 14.10 -8.03
N GLY A 37 -1.42 13.00 -8.65
CA GLY A 37 -1.82 11.79 -7.94
C GLY A 37 -2.97 12.06 -6.96
N MET A 38 -2.72 11.97 -5.65
CA MET A 38 -3.69 12.25 -4.58
C MET A 38 -3.50 13.61 -3.91
N ASN A 39 -2.53 14.39 -4.36
CA ASN A 39 -2.22 15.70 -3.79
C ASN A 39 -2.89 16.81 -4.60
N TRP A 40 -3.41 17.80 -3.89
CA TRP A 40 -4.12 18.94 -4.46
C TRP A 40 -3.38 20.24 -4.18
N PHE A 41 -3.52 21.17 -5.09
CA PHE A 41 -2.82 22.45 -5.06
C PHE A 41 -3.75 23.56 -5.56
N ASN A 42 -3.67 24.73 -4.93
CA ASN A 42 -4.33 25.93 -5.44
C ASN A 42 -3.74 26.38 -6.79
N ALA A 43 -4.37 27.35 -7.42
CA ALA A 43 -3.90 27.94 -8.67
C ALA A 43 -2.50 28.57 -8.58
N ASP A 44 -2.06 28.96 -7.38
CA ASP A 44 -0.72 29.45 -7.09
C ASP A 44 0.32 28.35 -6.79
N GLY A 45 -0.11 27.08 -6.78
CA GLY A 45 0.75 25.93 -6.49
C GLY A 45 0.93 25.59 -5.01
N THR A 46 0.21 26.24 -4.10
CA THR A 46 0.24 25.87 -2.68
C THR A 46 -0.56 24.59 -2.42
N PRO A 47 -0.01 23.64 -1.61
CA PRO A 47 -0.73 22.42 -1.26
C PRO A 47 -2.03 22.70 -0.50
N VAL A 48 -3.07 21.89 -0.77
CA VAL A 48 -4.40 21.98 -0.15
C VAL A 48 -4.80 20.62 0.38
N GLU A 49 -5.35 20.58 1.58
CA GLU A 49 -5.87 19.33 2.17
C GLU A 49 -7.31 19.04 1.72
N ASP A 50 -8.13 20.08 1.56
CA ASP A 50 -9.52 19.97 1.12
C ASP A 50 -9.61 20.28 -0.39
N PRO A 51 -9.96 19.33 -1.25
CA PRO A 51 -10.09 19.54 -2.68
C PRO A 51 -11.41 20.21 -3.09
N GLU A 52 -12.39 20.34 -2.19
CA GLU A 52 -13.72 20.85 -2.50
C GLU A 52 -13.72 22.24 -3.17
N PRO A 53 -12.89 23.22 -2.74
CA PRO A 53 -12.84 24.52 -3.42
C PRO A 53 -12.29 24.44 -4.84
N ILE A 54 -11.50 23.39 -5.16
CA ILE A 54 -10.84 23.24 -6.46
C ILE A 54 -11.72 22.47 -7.45
N ALA A 55 -12.41 21.42 -6.98
CA ALA A 55 -13.06 20.44 -7.85
C ALA A 55 -14.52 20.11 -7.47
N GLY A 56 -15.04 20.68 -6.38
CA GLY A 56 -16.36 20.32 -5.86
C GLY A 56 -17.55 21.08 -6.44
N SER A 57 -17.32 22.22 -7.11
CA SER A 57 -18.40 23.05 -7.63
C SER A 57 -18.85 22.64 -9.02
N ALA A 58 -20.13 22.88 -9.33
CA ALA A 58 -20.68 22.61 -10.66
C ALA A 58 -20.00 23.48 -11.72
N GLY A 59 -19.69 22.90 -12.86
CA GLY A 59 -18.97 23.53 -13.96
C GLY A 59 -17.46 23.37 -13.90
N ILE A 60 -16.90 23.16 -12.72
CA ILE A 60 -15.48 22.90 -12.57
C ILE A 60 -15.17 21.45 -12.97
N ALA A 61 -14.21 21.29 -13.85
CA ALA A 61 -13.75 19.98 -14.28
C ALA A 61 -12.26 20.04 -14.70
N PRO A 62 -11.60 18.87 -14.80
CA PRO A 62 -10.26 18.85 -15.36
C PRO A 62 -10.28 19.29 -16.84
N TRP A 63 -9.28 20.03 -17.24
CA TRP A 63 -9.05 20.38 -18.62
C TRP A 63 -8.71 19.11 -19.43
N LEU A 64 -9.56 18.77 -20.38
CA LEU A 64 -9.36 17.63 -21.25
C LEU A 64 -8.69 18.04 -22.55
N LEU A 65 -7.57 17.41 -22.90
CA LEU A 65 -6.89 17.64 -24.17
C LEU A 65 -7.77 17.24 -25.37
N ASN A 66 -8.55 16.20 -25.20
CA ASN A 66 -9.49 15.72 -26.21
C ASN A 66 -10.82 15.31 -25.56
N PRO A 67 -11.75 16.26 -25.35
CA PRO A 67 -13.01 15.97 -24.65
C PRO A 67 -13.94 14.99 -25.39
N GLY A 68 -13.71 14.75 -26.69
CA GLY A 68 -14.44 13.75 -27.47
C GLY A 68 -13.89 12.35 -27.42
N GLN A 69 -12.83 12.12 -26.68
CA GLN A 69 -12.20 10.80 -26.59
C GLN A 69 -12.91 9.94 -25.53
N GLU A 70 -13.53 8.86 -25.95
CA GLU A 70 -14.28 7.96 -25.05
C GLU A 70 -13.41 6.86 -24.40
N THR A 71 -12.25 6.56 -24.99
CA THR A 71 -11.34 5.50 -24.51
C THR A 71 -9.96 6.07 -24.21
N PRO A 72 -9.24 5.55 -23.18
CA PRO A 72 -7.87 5.96 -22.91
C PRO A 72 -6.97 5.72 -24.13
N ASP A 73 -6.15 6.70 -24.46
CA ASP A 73 -5.14 6.64 -25.51
C ASP A 73 -3.77 6.22 -24.91
N GLU A 74 -2.81 5.92 -25.76
CA GLU A 74 -1.43 5.54 -25.37
C GLU A 74 -0.81 6.57 -24.40
N ILE A 75 -1.07 7.85 -24.60
CA ILE A 75 -0.58 8.94 -23.76
C ILE A 75 -1.11 8.87 -22.31
N ALA A 76 -2.20 8.15 -22.06
CA ALA A 76 -2.75 7.95 -20.72
C ALA A 76 -1.98 6.91 -19.90
N PHE A 77 -1.02 6.22 -20.49
CA PHE A 77 -0.26 5.17 -19.85
C PHE A 77 1.23 5.50 -19.80
N GLU A 78 1.86 5.17 -18.70
CA GLU A 78 3.32 5.22 -18.58
C GLU A 78 3.96 3.91 -19.03
N ASP A 79 5.18 4.00 -19.55
CA ASP A 79 6.00 2.84 -19.83
C ASP A 79 6.28 2.02 -18.57
N TYR A 80 6.34 0.72 -18.73
CA TYR A 80 6.66 -0.18 -17.64
C TYR A 80 8.04 0.09 -17.06
N LYS A 81 8.09 0.34 -15.74
CA LYS A 81 9.33 0.47 -14.97
C LYS A 81 9.54 -0.80 -14.14
N ALA A 82 10.66 -1.48 -14.36
CA ALA A 82 11.00 -2.69 -13.62
C ALA A 82 11.17 -2.38 -12.11
N GLN A 83 10.46 -3.15 -11.27
CA GLN A 83 10.58 -3.05 -9.83
C GLN A 83 11.66 -4.02 -9.33
N ILE A 84 12.70 -3.49 -8.70
CA ILE A 84 13.78 -4.29 -8.10
C ILE A 84 13.59 -4.26 -6.58
N ASN A 85 13.49 -5.44 -5.98
CA ASN A 85 13.32 -5.58 -4.53
C ASN A 85 14.49 -6.37 -3.95
N PHE A 86 15.15 -5.76 -2.97
CA PHE A 86 16.23 -6.40 -2.23
C PHE A 86 15.66 -7.07 -0.98
N MET A 87 15.87 -8.36 -0.83
CA MET A 87 15.34 -9.20 0.25
C MET A 87 16.47 -9.84 1.04
N PRO A 88 17.19 -9.09 1.89
CA PRO A 88 18.25 -9.63 2.72
C PRO A 88 17.67 -10.58 3.77
N ARG A 89 18.42 -11.65 4.02
CA ARG A 89 18.14 -12.60 5.10
C ARG A 89 19.42 -12.82 5.87
N VAL A 90 19.41 -12.46 7.15
CA VAL A 90 20.55 -12.58 8.03
C VAL A 90 20.13 -13.38 9.26
N ALA A 91 20.88 -14.43 9.55
CA ALA A 91 20.71 -15.19 10.78
C ALA A 91 22.08 -15.42 11.42
N PHE A 92 22.15 -15.32 12.72
CA PHE A 92 23.33 -15.71 13.46
C PHE A 92 22.95 -16.51 14.70
N SER A 93 23.86 -17.39 15.14
CA SER A 93 23.76 -18.11 16.38
C SER A 93 25.07 -18.02 17.13
N PHE A 94 24.98 -17.77 18.40
CA PHE A 94 26.12 -17.63 19.29
C PHE A 94 25.99 -18.64 20.44
N PRO A 95 26.92 -19.60 20.56
CA PRO A 95 26.95 -20.53 21.69
C PRO A 95 27.40 -19.80 22.96
N ILE A 96 26.59 -19.86 24.01
CA ILE A 96 26.90 -19.29 25.32
C ILE A 96 27.61 -20.33 26.16
N SER A 97 27.19 -21.59 26.03
CA SER A 97 27.80 -22.75 26.66
C SER A 97 27.59 -24.00 25.79
N GLU A 98 28.06 -25.17 26.24
CA GLU A 98 27.79 -26.44 25.55
C GLU A 98 26.29 -26.78 25.50
N GLU A 99 25.50 -26.23 26.41
CA GLU A 99 24.07 -26.53 26.54
C GLU A 99 23.18 -25.35 26.12
N ALA A 100 23.75 -24.14 25.87
CA ALA A 100 22.98 -22.94 25.66
C ALA A 100 23.46 -22.16 24.43
N SER A 101 22.53 -21.71 23.60
CA SER A 101 22.81 -20.85 22.48
C SER A 101 21.79 -19.71 22.38
N PHE A 102 22.29 -18.54 21.99
CA PHE A 102 21.48 -17.40 21.55
C PHE A 102 21.41 -17.41 20.04
N PHE A 103 20.27 -17.01 19.49
CA PHE A 103 20.11 -16.81 18.04
C PHE A 103 19.33 -15.53 17.76
N ALA A 104 19.62 -14.93 16.63
CA ALA A 104 18.84 -13.85 16.11
C ALA A 104 18.71 -13.97 14.60
N HIS A 105 17.65 -13.39 14.08
CA HIS A 105 17.24 -13.52 12.71
C HIS A 105 16.58 -12.22 12.26
N TYR A 106 16.93 -11.79 11.04
CA TYR A 106 16.39 -10.61 10.41
C TYR A 106 16.12 -10.91 8.94
N ASP A 107 14.88 -10.75 8.52
CA ASP A 107 14.45 -10.96 7.14
C ASP A 107 13.69 -9.77 6.61
N ILE A 108 13.92 -9.43 5.34
CA ILE A 108 13.00 -8.63 4.54
C ILE A 108 12.41 -9.53 3.46
N LEU A 109 11.10 -9.62 3.45
CA LEU A 109 10.33 -10.39 2.48
C LEU A 109 9.43 -9.45 1.69
N THR A 110 9.33 -9.66 0.39
CA THR A 110 8.38 -8.93 -0.46
C THR A 110 7.43 -9.89 -1.14
N LYS A 111 6.17 -9.49 -1.23
CA LYS A 111 5.13 -10.25 -1.92
C LYS A 111 4.48 -9.35 -2.96
N ARG A 112 4.50 -9.79 -4.21
CA ARG A 112 3.82 -9.10 -5.29
C ARG A 112 2.31 -9.19 -5.10
N PRO A 113 1.56 -8.07 -5.20
CA PRO A 113 0.10 -8.12 -5.19
C PRO A 113 -0.44 -9.05 -6.27
N THR A 114 -1.60 -9.65 -6.01
CA THR A 114 -2.24 -10.55 -6.96
C THR A 114 -2.58 -9.82 -8.28
N SER A 115 -2.64 -10.57 -9.37
CA SER A 115 -2.92 -10.01 -10.70
C SER A 115 -4.25 -9.25 -10.75
N GLY A 116 -5.29 -9.75 -10.09
CA GLY A 116 -6.60 -9.11 -10.07
C GLY A 116 -6.64 -7.72 -9.38
N TYR A 117 -5.65 -7.38 -8.56
CA TYR A 117 -5.54 -6.03 -7.99
C TYR A 117 -4.75 -5.08 -8.90
N ARG A 118 -3.92 -5.63 -9.79
CA ARG A 118 -2.97 -4.87 -10.57
C ARG A 118 -3.41 -4.59 -11.99
N PHE A 119 -4.06 -5.51 -12.63
CA PHE A 119 -4.38 -5.39 -14.04
C PHE A 119 -5.55 -6.29 -14.43
N ASP A 120 -6.61 -5.65 -14.94
CA ASP A 120 -7.67 -6.30 -15.70
C ASP A 120 -7.86 -5.50 -16.99
N PRO A 121 -7.53 -6.07 -18.17
CA PRO A 121 -7.62 -5.35 -19.44
C PRO A 121 -9.04 -4.89 -19.79
N PHE A 122 -10.06 -5.61 -19.31
CA PHE A 122 -11.46 -5.23 -19.55
C PHE A 122 -11.90 -3.99 -18.76
N GLU A 123 -11.25 -3.70 -17.62
CA GLU A 123 -11.57 -2.49 -16.85
C GLU A 123 -11.20 -1.23 -17.63
N TYR A 124 -10.06 -1.25 -18.31
CA TYR A 124 -9.60 -0.10 -19.09
C TYR A 124 -10.42 0.11 -20.36
N GLN A 125 -10.89 -0.96 -20.99
CA GLN A 125 -11.74 -0.85 -22.18
C GLN A 125 -13.12 -0.28 -21.87
N PHE A 126 -13.63 -0.48 -20.65
CA PHE A 126 -14.97 -0.06 -20.25
C PHE A 126 -14.98 0.88 -19.05
N ILE A 127 -13.93 1.68 -18.89
CA ILE A 127 -13.74 2.54 -17.71
C ILE A 127 -14.91 3.51 -17.48
N ASN A 128 -15.49 4.03 -18.55
CA ASN A 128 -16.61 5.00 -18.48
C ASN A 128 -17.95 4.38 -18.09
N SER A 129 -18.09 3.06 -18.22
CA SER A 129 -19.36 2.34 -17.97
C SER A 129 -19.36 1.49 -16.71
N ARG A 130 -18.23 1.39 -16.00
CA ARG A 130 -18.08 0.55 -14.81
C ARG A 130 -18.16 1.35 -13.52
N SER A 131 -19.07 0.91 -12.64
CA SER A 131 -19.08 1.29 -11.23
C SER A 131 -18.19 0.39 -10.35
N ALA A 132 -17.40 -0.50 -10.96
CA ALA A 132 -16.59 -1.49 -10.26
C ALA A 132 -15.29 -0.87 -9.70
N ILE A 133 -14.61 -1.65 -8.86
CA ILE A 133 -13.27 -1.31 -8.39
C ILE A 133 -12.31 -1.46 -9.58
N ILE A 134 -11.51 -0.42 -9.84
CA ILE A 134 -10.53 -0.40 -10.92
C ILE A 134 -9.20 -0.92 -10.38
N SER A 135 -8.56 -1.84 -11.11
CA SER A 135 -7.24 -2.34 -10.78
C SER A 135 -6.17 -1.24 -10.89
N ASN A 136 -5.05 -1.39 -10.15
CA ASN A 136 -3.97 -0.43 -10.14
C ASN A 136 -2.64 -1.10 -10.53
N ALA A 137 -2.17 -0.83 -11.73
CA ALA A 137 -0.91 -1.36 -12.25
C ALA A 137 0.32 -0.90 -11.44
N ASN A 138 0.24 0.26 -10.78
CA ASN A 138 1.32 0.89 -10.02
C ASN A 138 1.47 0.36 -8.59
N LEU A 139 0.72 -0.67 -8.21
CA LEU A 139 0.85 -1.26 -6.88
C LEU A 139 2.27 -1.77 -6.63
N LYS A 140 2.83 -1.31 -5.50
CA LYS A 140 4.13 -1.75 -4.99
C LYS A 140 3.98 -3.12 -4.32
N PRO A 141 5.05 -3.93 -4.28
CA PRO A 141 5.06 -5.15 -3.48
C PRO A 141 4.82 -4.86 -1.99
N GLU A 142 4.02 -5.71 -1.39
CA GLU A 142 3.85 -5.75 0.06
C GLU A 142 5.18 -6.18 0.69
N THR A 143 5.59 -5.52 1.76
CA THR A 143 6.87 -5.78 2.40
C THR A 143 6.65 -6.22 3.83
N THR A 144 7.32 -7.30 4.23
CA THR A 144 7.36 -7.79 5.61
C THR A 144 8.79 -7.76 6.10
N VAL A 145 9.01 -7.07 7.22
CA VAL A 145 10.28 -7.10 7.95
C VAL A 145 10.09 -7.93 9.20
N ASP A 146 10.87 -8.98 9.34
CA ASP A 146 10.76 -9.94 10.43
C ASP A 146 12.03 -9.90 11.29
N TYR A 147 11.85 -9.72 12.58
CA TYR A 147 12.89 -9.75 13.60
C TYR A 147 12.58 -10.87 14.59
N GLU A 148 13.47 -11.77 14.79
CA GLU A 148 13.39 -12.79 15.84
C GLU A 148 14.69 -12.84 16.62
N LEU A 149 14.58 -12.95 17.92
CA LEU A 149 15.70 -13.25 18.79
C LEU A 149 15.26 -14.30 19.80
N GLY A 150 16.15 -15.17 20.15
CA GLY A 150 15.80 -16.24 21.06
C GLY A 150 16.98 -16.91 21.69
N PHE A 151 16.61 -17.75 22.62
CA PHE A 151 17.52 -18.53 23.44
C PHE A 151 17.07 -19.97 23.41
N GLN A 152 18.01 -20.89 23.25
CA GLN A 152 17.78 -22.30 23.31
C GLN A 152 18.68 -22.92 24.40
N GLN A 153 18.09 -23.70 25.27
CA GLN A 153 18.76 -24.38 26.36
C GLN A 153 18.50 -25.90 26.30
N VAL A 154 19.52 -26.67 26.33
CA VAL A 154 19.43 -28.10 26.57
C VAL A 154 19.25 -28.33 28.08
N LEU A 155 18.21 -29.05 28.47
CA LEU A 155 17.87 -29.35 29.83
C LEU A 155 18.18 -30.84 30.09
N GLY A 156 19.40 -31.12 30.56
CA GLY A 156 19.88 -32.48 30.75
C GLY A 156 20.09 -33.21 29.40
N ARG A 157 19.94 -34.55 29.41
CA ARG A 157 20.29 -35.40 28.25
C ARG A 157 19.18 -35.57 27.23
N THR A 158 17.95 -35.25 27.59
CA THR A 158 16.77 -35.67 26.81
C THR A 158 15.79 -34.55 26.50
N SER A 159 15.98 -33.38 27.04
CA SER A 159 15.03 -32.27 26.79
C SER A 159 15.70 -30.97 26.42
N SER A 160 14.97 -30.14 25.70
CA SER A 160 15.39 -28.77 25.31
C SER A 160 14.23 -27.81 25.46
N LEU A 161 14.58 -26.56 25.79
CA LEU A 161 13.68 -25.43 25.86
C LEU A 161 14.18 -24.36 24.90
N LYS A 162 13.29 -23.87 24.04
CA LYS A 162 13.54 -22.70 23.17
C LYS A 162 12.55 -21.61 23.56
N ILE A 163 13.06 -20.41 23.78
CA ILE A 163 12.24 -19.20 23.99
C ILE A 163 12.66 -18.19 22.95
N SER A 164 11.72 -17.66 22.19
CA SER A 164 12.00 -16.60 21.23
C SER A 164 10.96 -15.49 21.28
N ALA A 165 11.40 -14.27 21.11
CA ALA A 165 10.57 -13.11 20.89
C ALA A 165 10.67 -12.70 19.42
N PHE A 166 9.56 -12.35 18.83
CA PHE A 166 9.50 -11.88 17.44
C PHE A 166 8.73 -10.57 17.31
N TYR A 167 9.17 -9.78 16.34
CA TYR A 167 8.49 -8.57 15.91
C TYR A 167 8.46 -8.57 14.39
N ARG A 168 7.28 -8.46 13.83
CA ARG A 168 7.04 -8.44 12.39
C ARG A 168 6.32 -7.17 12.03
N GLU A 169 6.85 -6.45 11.05
CA GLU A 169 6.26 -5.25 10.50
C GLU A 169 5.85 -5.49 9.06
N GLN A 170 4.59 -5.21 8.74
CA GLN A 170 4.04 -5.25 7.40
C GLN A 170 3.82 -3.84 6.89
N ARG A 171 4.29 -3.56 5.68
CA ARG A 171 4.17 -2.27 5.01
C ARG A 171 3.70 -2.44 3.59
N ASN A 172 3.10 -1.38 3.03
CA ASN A 172 2.59 -1.36 1.66
C ASN A 172 1.53 -2.44 1.39
N ASN A 173 0.81 -2.89 2.41
CA ASN A 173 -0.30 -3.80 2.19
C ASN A 173 -1.36 -3.13 1.32
N VAL A 174 -1.96 -3.92 0.44
CA VAL A 174 -2.96 -3.43 -0.50
C VAL A 174 -4.28 -3.20 0.21
N GLN A 175 -4.84 -2.01 0.03
CA GLN A 175 -6.14 -1.62 0.55
C GLN A 175 -6.96 -0.94 -0.53
N LEU A 176 -8.29 -1.15 -0.49
CA LEU A 176 -9.24 -0.43 -1.32
C LEU A 176 -9.28 1.04 -0.89
N ILE A 177 -9.21 1.94 -1.85
CA ILE A 177 -9.25 3.39 -1.64
C ILE A 177 -10.28 4.06 -2.56
N ASN A 178 -10.87 5.16 -2.11
CA ASN A 178 -11.66 6.05 -2.95
C ASN A 178 -10.74 7.13 -3.56
N VAL A 179 -10.94 7.39 -4.84
CA VAL A 179 -10.35 8.54 -5.52
C VAL A 179 -11.45 9.57 -5.69
N PHE A 180 -11.54 10.47 -4.72
CA PHE A 180 -12.52 11.56 -4.70
C PHE A 180 -12.18 12.61 -5.76
N GLN A 181 -13.18 13.37 -6.18
CA GLN A 181 -13.07 14.47 -7.17
C GLN A 181 -12.38 14.03 -8.48
N ALA A 182 -12.49 12.75 -8.84
CA ALA A 182 -12.04 12.27 -10.14
C ALA A 182 -13.07 12.60 -11.21
N HIS A 183 -12.61 12.91 -12.41
CA HIS A 183 -13.47 13.12 -13.55
C HIS A 183 -13.63 11.81 -14.35
N PRO A 184 -14.83 11.46 -14.83
CA PRO A 184 -16.13 12.13 -14.68
C PRO A 184 -16.83 11.82 -13.36
N ALA A 185 -16.31 10.89 -12.54
CA ALA A 185 -16.89 10.51 -11.26
C ALA A 185 -15.84 9.94 -10.31
N THR A 186 -16.11 10.04 -9.01
CA THR A 186 -15.36 9.34 -7.98
C THR A 186 -15.37 7.83 -8.25
N TYR A 187 -14.21 7.21 -8.15
CA TYR A 187 -14.07 5.77 -8.34
C TYR A 187 -13.28 5.11 -7.21
N ARG A 188 -13.31 3.80 -7.18
CA ARG A 188 -12.55 2.98 -6.22
C ARG A 188 -11.42 2.26 -6.92
N THR A 189 -10.27 2.21 -6.26
CA THR A 189 -9.10 1.48 -6.74
C THR A 189 -8.31 0.89 -5.58
N TYR A 190 -7.27 0.13 -5.87
CA TYR A 190 -6.37 -0.41 -4.87
C TYR A 190 -5.15 0.50 -4.68
N GLY A 191 -4.68 0.64 -3.45
CA GLY A 191 -3.49 1.39 -3.10
C GLY A 191 -2.70 0.72 -1.97
N ASN A 192 -1.41 1.02 -1.87
CA ASN A 192 -0.54 0.53 -0.80
C ASN A 192 -0.65 1.45 0.42
N ARG A 193 -1.74 1.33 1.16
CA ARG A 193 -2.09 2.21 2.29
C ARG A 193 -2.04 1.52 3.64
N ASP A 194 -2.11 0.19 3.66
CA ASP A 194 -2.18 -0.59 4.87
C ASP A 194 -0.82 -0.90 5.46
N PHE A 195 -0.81 -1.04 6.77
CA PHE A 195 0.31 -1.52 7.55
C PHE A 195 -0.18 -2.44 8.65
N GLY A 196 0.72 -3.24 9.19
CA GLY A 196 0.44 -4.09 10.32
C GLY A 196 1.69 -4.37 11.14
N THR A 197 1.50 -4.63 12.42
CA THR A 197 2.57 -5.10 13.31
C THR A 197 2.11 -6.34 14.04
N ILE A 198 3.00 -7.31 14.14
CA ILE A 198 2.77 -8.54 14.90
C ILE A 198 3.96 -8.73 15.83
N LYS A 199 3.71 -8.81 17.12
CA LYS A 199 4.74 -9.03 18.14
C LYS A 199 4.34 -10.18 19.04
N GLY A 200 5.32 -10.95 19.48
CA GLY A 200 4.99 -12.09 20.31
C GLY A 200 6.17 -12.80 20.93
N LEU A 201 5.81 -13.82 21.69
CA LEU A 201 6.72 -14.73 22.39
C LEU A 201 6.34 -16.16 22.04
N THR A 202 7.33 -16.97 21.71
CA THR A 202 7.17 -18.40 21.50
C THR A 202 8.00 -19.16 22.50
N ILE A 203 7.39 -20.15 23.14
CA ILE A 203 8.05 -21.09 24.03
C ILE A 203 7.84 -22.48 23.43
N ALA A 204 8.93 -23.18 23.16
CA ALA A 204 8.92 -24.56 22.68
C ALA A 204 9.71 -25.46 23.57
N TYR A 205 9.09 -26.55 23.99
CA TYR A 205 9.70 -27.58 24.79
C TYR A 205 9.66 -28.91 24.05
N ASP A 206 10.80 -29.58 23.96
CA ASP A 206 10.94 -30.91 23.37
C ASP A 206 11.54 -31.89 24.40
N LEU A 207 10.85 -32.97 24.62
CA LEU A 207 11.32 -34.11 25.38
C LEU A 207 11.49 -35.31 24.46
N ARG A 208 12.73 -35.72 24.21
CA ARG A 208 13.05 -36.96 23.51
C ARG A 208 12.53 -38.15 24.33
N ARG A 209 12.31 -39.26 23.63
CA ARG A 209 11.79 -40.45 24.27
C ARG A 209 12.60 -40.84 25.52
N THR A 210 11.94 -40.75 26.65
CA THR A 210 12.47 -41.14 27.95
C THR A 210 11.52 -42.21 28.50
N GLY A 211 11.97 -43.48 28.48
CA GLY A 211 11.08 -44.61 28.74
C GLY A 211 10.02 -44.73 27.65
N ASN A 212 8.76 -44.62 28.05
CA ASN A 212 7.61 -44.69 27.14
C ASN A 212 7.00 -43.31 26.77
N LEU A 213 7.61 -42.22 27.24
CA LEU A 213 7.11 -40.88 27.04
C LEU A 213 8.00 -40.11 26.05
N ARG A 214 7.34 -39.48 25.06
CA ARG A 214 7.88 -38.41 24.21
C ARG A 214 6.89 -37.27 24.24
N MET A 215 7.35 -36.01 24.36
CA MET A 215 6.49 -34.84 24.40
C MET A 215 7.10 -33.69 23.60
N THR A 216 6.27 -33.02 22.81
CA THR A 216 6.59 -31.75 22.20
C THR A 216 5.46 -30.78 22.56
N ALA A 217 5.79 -29.64 23.15
CA ALA A 217 4.85 -28.60 23.51
C ALA A 217 5.30 -27.26 22.95
N ASN A 218 4.39 -26.57 22.30
CA ASN A 218 4.62 -25.24 21.76
C ASN A 218 3.53 -24.29 22.27
N TYR A 219 3.95 -23.12 22.74
CA TYR A 219 3.05 -22.06 23.16
C TYR A 219 3.50 -20.76 22.48
N THR A 220 2.57 -20.07 21.83
CA THR A 220 2.83 -18.76 21.22
C THR A 220 1.79 -17.77 21.72
N LEU A 221 2.27 -16.68 22.31
CA LEU A 221 1.47 -15.50 22.61
C LEU A 221 1.80 -14.43 21.59
N GLN A 222 0.79 -13.93 20.87
CA GLN A 222 1.00 -12.89 19.87
C GLN A 222 -0.07 -11.80 19.96
N PHE A 223 0.34 -10.60 19.60
CA PHE A 223 -0.51 -9.44 19.45
C PHE A 223 -0.35 -8.92 18.01
N ALA A 224 -1.45 -8.80 17.29
CA ALA A 224 -1.49 -8.27 15.94
C ALA A 224 -2.28 -6.97 15.94
N GLU A 225 -1.70 -5.94 15.35
CA GLU A 225 -2.29 -4.61 15.21
C GLU A 225 -2.15 -4.19 13.75
N GLY A 226 -3.18 -3.59 13.17
CA GLY A 226 -3.16 -3.14 11.77
C GLY A 226 -4.46 -2.47 11.36
N THR A 227 -4.45 -1.91 10.17
CA THR A 227 -5.58 -1.16 9.61
C THR A 227 -6.60 -2.05 8.90
N GLY A 228 -6.22 -3.29 8.56
CA GLY A 228 -7.12 -4.24 7.90
C GLY A 228 -6.56 -5.66 7.86
N SER A 229 -7.45 -6.62 7.65
CA SER A 229 -7.10 -8.04 7.51
C SER A 229 -6.89 -8.48 6.06
N ASP A 230 -7.49 -7.76 5.11
CA ASP A 230 -7.37 -7.96 3.65
C ASP A 230 -7.63 -6.65 2.91
N ALA A 231 -7.42 -6.67 1.59
CA ALA A 231 -7.54 -5.48 0.74
C ALA A 231 -8.93 -4.81 0.74
N THR A 232 -9.96 -5.49 1.20
CA THR A 232 -11.34 -5.01 1.22
C THR A 232 -11.90 -4.83 2.62
N SER A 233 -11.11 -5.07 3.66
CA SER A 233 -11.56 -5.03 5.06
C SER A 233 -12.13 -3.67 5.48
N ALA A 234 -11.66 -2.57 4.90
CA ALA A 234 -12.19 -1.22 5.11
C ALA A 234 -13.31 -0.82 4.12
N ALA A 235 -13.79 -1.73 3.27
CA ALA A 235 -14.77 -1.40 2.21
C ALA A 235 -16.08 -0.80 2.76
N GLY A 236 -16.51 -1.20 3.94
CA GLY A 236 -17.69 -0.62 4.59
C GLY A 236 -17.53 0.86 4.94
N LEU A 237 -16.37 1.26 5.46
CA LEU A 237 -16.03 2.65 5.75
C LEU A 237 -15.90 3.48 4.47
N ILE A 238 -15.26 2.91 3.46
CA ILE A 238 -15.08 3.53 2.16
C ILE A 238 -16.43 3.78 1.48
N ASN A 239 -17.33 2.78 1.49
CA ASN A 239 -18.66 2.89 0.92
C ASN A 239 -19.54 3.92 1.66
N ALA A 240 -19.28 4.16 2.94
CA ALA A 240 -19.94 5.22 3.71
C ALA A 240 -19.39 6.64 3.42
N GLY A 241 -18.40 6.77 2.51
CA GLY A 241 -17.78 8.05 2.19
C GLY A 241 -16.87 8.59 3.28
N LEU A 242 -16.53 7.78 4.28
CA LEU A 242 -15.63 8.19 5.36
C LEU A 242 -14.19 8.20 4.84
N PRO A 243 -13.37 9.19 5.24
CA PRO A 243 -11.96 9.21 4.87
C PRO A 243 -11.26 7.95 5.39
N ASN A 244 -10.34 7.41 4.60
CA ASN A 244 -9.50 6.31 5.03
C ASN A 244 -8.76 6.75 6.30
N LEU A 245 -9.07 6.13 7.42
CA LEU A 245 -8.35 6.36 8.66
C LEU A 245 -6.88 5.96 8.44
N ARG A 246 -6.00 6.89 8.72
CA ARG A 246 -4.56 6.68 8.72
C ARG A 246 -4.11 5.98 9.99
#